data_a540e77d00521267dd540194e56c0daa
#
_entry.id   a540e77d00521267dd540194e56c0daa
#
_cell.length_a   1.000
_cell.length_b   1.000
_cell.length_c   1.000
_cell.angle_alpha   90.00
_cell.angle_beta   90.00
_cell.angle_gamma   90.00
#
_symmetry.space_group_name_H-M   'P 1'
#
loop_
_entity.id
_entity.type
_entity.pdbx_description
1 polymer ?
#
loop_
_entity_poly.entity_id
_entity_poly.type
_entity_poly.pdbx_seq_one_letter_code
_entity_poly.pdbx_strand_id
1 'polypeptide(L)'
;MPIFMDLHIAPGVTATQVAEAHIKDVKLQEKYCCKAMTYWIDEDKGSVFCLIEAPDRESVKLLHEKAHGLVPNEIIQVNTDLVKARL
;
A
#
# COMPACT_ATOMS: atom_id res chain seq x y z
N MET A 1 1.22 10.28 -11.84
CA MET A 1 1.76 8.91 -11.70
C MET A 1 0.63 7.91 -11.53
N PRO A 2 0.83 6.67 -11.93
CA PRO A 2 -0.15 5.61 -11.68
C PRO A 2 -0.46 5.42 -10.19
N ILE A 3 -1.63 4.89 -9.92
CA ILE A 3 -2.04 4.53 -8.56
C ILE A 3 -2.19 3.02 -8.50
N PHE A 4 -1.64 2.44 -7.46
CA PHE A 4 -1.68 0.99 -7.23
C PHE A 4 -2.38 0.69 -5.92
N MET A 5 -3.18 -0.37 -5.95
CA MET A 5 -3.68 -1.00 -4.74
C MET A 5 -2.88 -2.27 -4.51
N ASP A 6 -2.32 -2.43 -3.32
CA ASP A 6 -1.64 -3.66 -2.99
C ASP A 6 -2.36 -4.40 -1.86
N LEU A 7 -2.22 -5.72 -1.88
CA LEU A 7 -2.82 -6.62 -0.92
C LEU A 7 -1.72 -7.35 -0.17
N HIS A 8 -1.78 -7.28 1.15
CA HIS A 8 -0.96 -8.09 2.05
C HIS A 8 -1.85 -9.09 2.76
N ILE A 9 -1.46 -10.36 2.73
CA ILE A 9 -2.11 -11.42 3.51
C ILE A 9 -1.21 -11.69 4.70
N ALA A 10 -1.65 -11.24 5.87
CA ALA A 10 -0.87 -11.28 7.10
C ALA A 10 -1.74 -11.74 8.28
N PRO A 11 -2.03 -13.04 8.38
CA PRO A 11 -2.86 -13.59 9.47
C PRO A 11 -2.34 -13.15 10.84
N GLY A 12 -3.25 -12.69 11.70
CA GLY A 12 -2.91 -12.23 13.04
C GLY A 12 -2.42 -10.77 13.11
N VAL A 13 -2.35 -10.06 11.98
CA VAL A 13 -1.97 -8.65 12.00
C VAL A 13 -3.00 -7.80 12.73
N THR A 14 -2.53 -6.82 13.49
CA THR A 14 -3.40 -5.88 14.22
C THR A 14 -3.43 -4.51 13.56
N ALA A 15 -4.48 -3.73 13.86
CA ALA A 15 -4.59 -2.36 13.38
C ALA A 15 -3.39 -1.50 13.82
N THR A 16 -2.88 -1.71 15.02
CA THR A 16 -1.70 -0.99 15.52
C THR A 16 -0.46 -1.30 14.68
N GLN A 17 -0.23 -2.57 14.37
CA GLN A 17 0.92 -2.97 13.54
C GLN A 17 0.85 -2.37 12.14
N VAL A 18 -0.34 -2.32 11.54
CA VAL A 18 -0.53 -1.74 10.21
C VAL A 18 -0.32 -0.23 10.24
N ALA A 19 -0.80 0.46 11.28
CA ALA A 19 -0.58 1.89 11.44
C ALA A 19 0.92 2.21 11.56
N GLU A 20 1.67 1.41 12.31
CA GLU A 20 3.12 1.56 12.45
C GLU A 20 3.83 1.32 11.11
N ALA A 21 3.43 0.31 10.36
CA ALA A 21 3.98 0.02 9.04
C ALA A 21 3.72 1.18 8.07
N HIS A 22 2.51 1.74 8.08
CA HIS A 22 2.16 2.89 7.24
C HIS A 22 3.04 4.12 7.57
N ILE A 23 3.30 4.38 8.84
CA ILE A 23 4.19 5.46 9.25
C ILE A 23 5.60 5.26 8.68
N LYS A 24 6.10 4.04 8.67
CA LYS A 24 7.40 3.71 8.08
C LYS A 24 7.41 3.91 6.57
N ASP A 25 6.32 3.54 5.88
CA ASP A 25 6.16 3.81 4.46
C ASP A 25 6.23 5.32 4.17
N VAL A 26 5.49 6.12 4.93
CA VAL A 26 5.45 7.59 4.76
C VAL A 26 6.84 8.21 4.95
N LYS A 27 7.60 7.72 5.92
CA LYS A 27 8.96 8.24 6.18
C LYS A 27 9.94 7.96 5.04
N LEU A 28 9.73 6.86 4.31
CA LEU A 28 10.66 6.41 3.28
C LEU A 28 10.18 6.69 1.86
N GLN A 29 8.93 7.11 1.69
CA GLN A 29 8.25 7.19 0.38
C GLN A 29 8.96 8.06 -0.65
N GLU A 30 9.53 9.18 -0.26
CA GLU A 30 10.21 10.09 -1.20
C GLU A 30 11.39 9.42 -1.91
N LYS A 31 12.13 8.58 -1.20
CA LYS A 31 13.28 7.89 -1.75
C LYS A 31 12.91 6.98 -2.94
N TYR A 32 11.68 6.47 -2.95
CA TYR A 32 11.19 5.58 -4.00
C TYR A 32 10.17 6.24 -4.92
N CYS A 33 10.06 7.58 -4.86
CA CYS A 33 9.13 8.36 -5.66
C CYS A 33 7.67 7.94 -5.48
N CYS A 34 7.32 7.47 -4.28
CA CYS A 34 5.99 7.01 -3.94
C CYS A 34 5.26 7.99 -3.03
N LYS A 35 3.93 7.84 -2.99
CA LYS A 35 3.08 8.52 -2.02
C LYS A 35 2.07 7.50 -1.48
N ALA A 36 2.25 7.10 -0.22
CA ALA A 36 1.31 6.23 0.47
C ALA A 36 0.08 7.06 0.84
N MET A 37 -1.05 6.78 0.20
CA MET A 37 -2.26 7.60 0.30
C MET A 37 -3.13 7.18 1.48
N THR A 38 -3.48 5.91 1.55
CA THR A 38 -4.31 5.35 2.62
C THR A 38 -4.19 3.84 2.66
N TYR A 39 -4.82 3.23 3.66
CA TYR A 39 -4.85 1.78 3.78
C TYR A 39 -6.15 1.34 4.46
N TRP A 40 -6.46 0.06 4.33
CA TRP A 40 -7.58 -0.61 4.99
C TRP A 40 -7.10 -1.92 5.59
N ILE A 41 -7.75 -2.35 6.65
CA ILE A 41 -7.44 -3.62 7.30
C ILE A 41 -8.72 -4.39 7.59
N ASP A 42 -8.66 -5.72 7.36
CA ASP A 42 -9.63 -6.68 7.85
C ASP A 42 -8.90 -7.59 8.84
N GLU A 43 -9.01 -7.27 10.14
CA GLU A 43 -8.31 -8.02 11.18
C GLU A 43 -8.76 -9.47 11.26
N ASP A 44 -10.03 -9.74 11.00
CA ASP A 44 -10.57 -11.11 11.06
C ASP A 44 -9.91 -12.03 10.03
N LYS A 45 -9.70 -11.52 8.82
CA LYS A 45 -9.08 -12.28 7.74
C LYS A 45 -7.56 -12.08 7.65
N GLY A 46 -7.02 -11.09 8.34
CA GLY A 46 -5.61 -10.73 8.23
C GLY A 46 -5.25 -10.15 6.87
N SER A 47 -6.15 -9.38 6.28
CA SER A 47 -5.93 -8.74 4.97
C SER A 47 -5.68 -7.26 5.15
N VAL A 48 -4.67 -6.72 4.46
CA VAL A 48 -4.34 -5.30 4.46
C VAL A 48 -4.29 -4.81 3.02
N PHE A 49 -4.96 -3.70 2.76
CA PHE A 49 -5.00 -3.07 1.45
C PHE A 49 -4.36 -1.70 1.56
N CYS A 50 -3.39 -1.41 0.70
CA CYS A 50 -2.72 -0.10 0.66
C CYS A 50 -2.97 0.55 -0.70
N LEU A 51 -3.19 1.86 -0.71
CA LEU A 51 -3.31 2.65 -1.93
C LEU A 51 -2.10 3.56 -2.04
N ILE A 52 -1.33 3.41 -3.11
CA ILE A 52 -0.05 4.09 -3.30
C ILE A 52 0.06 4.67 -4.70
N GLU A 53 0.42 5.95 -4.78
CA GLU A 53 0.85 6.58 -6.02
C GLU A 53 2.33 6.29 -6.21
N ALA A 54 2.71 5.74 -7.37
CA ALA A 54 4.09 5.33 -7.63
C ALA A 54 4.38 5.31 -9.13
N PRO A 55 5.66 5.38 -9.54
CA PRO A 55 6.04 5.28 -10.96
C PRO A 55 5.69 3.93 -11.57
N ASP A 56 5.85 2.85 -10.80
CA ASP A 56 5.64 1.48 -11.26
C ASP A 56 5.43 0.53 -10.08
N ARG A 57 5.11 -0.73 -10.37
CA ARG A 57 4.90 -1.78 -9.36
C ARG A 57 6.15 -2.07 -8.54
N GLU A 58 7.29 -2.04 -9.18
CA GLU A 58 8.56 -2.33 -8.49
C GLU A 58 8.85 -1.30 -7.40
N SER A 59 8.55 -0.04 -7.63
CA SER A 59 8.71 1.02 -6.62
C SER A 59 7.83 0.79 -5.41
N VAL A 60 6.59 0.31 -5.60
CA VAL A 60 5.69 -0.05 -4.49
C VAL A 60 6.29 -1.19 -3.66
N LYS A 61 6.75 -2.24 -4.34
CA LYS A 61 7.38 -3.39 -3.69
C LYS A 61 8.61 -2.99 -2.90
N LEU A 62 9.49 -2.20 -3.50
CA LEU A 62 10.72 -1.73 -2.84
C LEU A 62 10.41 -0.87 -1.62
N LEU A 63 9.43 0.03 -1.73
CA LEU A 63 9.04 0.85 -0.60
C LEU A 63 8.66 -0.01 0.61
N HIS A 64 7.74 -0.95 0.42
CA HIS A 64 7.30 -1.82 1.51
C HIS A 64 8.42 -2.70 2.05
N GLU A 65 9.22 -3.29 1.17
CA GLU A 65 10.35 -4.13 1.55
C GLU A 65 11.35 -3.37 2.43
N LYS A 66 11.71 -2.15 2.03
CA LYS A 66 12.71 -1.35 2.74
C LYS A 66 12.15 -0.67 4.00
N ALA A 67 10.87 -0.29 3.99
CA ALA A 67 10.25 0.38 5.11
C ALA A 67 9.98 -0.56 6.30
N HIS A 68 9.43 -1.75 6.04
CA HIS A 68 9.02 -2.67 7.10
C HIS A 68 9.15 -4.16 6.77
N GLY A 69 9.55 -4.49 5.56
CA GLY A 69 9.79 -5.88 5.15
C GLY A 69 8.54 -6.67 4.73
N LEU A 70 7.34 -6.09 4.81
CA LEU A 70 6.10 -6.75 4.42
C LEU A 70 5.85 -6.53 2.93
N VAL A 71 6.32 -7.47 2.12
CA VAL A 71 6.15 -7.41 0.66
C VAL A 71 4.72 -7.80 0.30
N PRO A 72 4.04 -7.02 -0.58
CA PRO A 72 2.68 -7.34 -1.00
C PRO A 72 2.58 -8.70 -1.70
N ASN A 73 1.47 -9.40 -1.46
CA ASN A 73 1.12 -10.61 -2.18
C ASN A 73 0.63 -10.29 -3.59
N GLU A 74 0.00 -9.12 -3.76
CA GLU A 74 -0.58 -8.69 -5.02
C GLU A 74 -0.50 -7.18 -5.14
N ILE A 75 -0.17 -6.69 -6.35
CA ILE A 75 -0.12 -5.25 -6.65
C ILE A 75 -0.91 -5.03 -7.93
N ILE A 76 -1.97 -4.23 -7.84
CA ILE A 76 -2.90 -3.97 -8.93
C ILE A 76 -2.88 -2.49 -9.30
N GLN A 77 -2.66 -2.18 -10.56
CA GLN A 77 -2.83 -0.80 -11.03
C GLN A 77 -4.32 -0.51 -11.13
N VAL A 78 -4.78 0.52 -10.41
CA VAL A 78 -6.19 0.89 -10.39
C VAL A 78 -6.48 2.08 -11.32
N ASN A 79 -7.63 2.03 -11.97
CA ASN A 79 -8.09 3.12 -12.83
C ASN A 79 -9.05 4.01 -12.03
N THR A 80 -8.57 5.21 -11.68
CA THR A 80 -9.36 6.17 -10.89
C THR A 80 -10.26 7.05 -11.75
N ASP A 81 -10.11 7.04 -13.08
CA ASP A 81 -10.88 7.89 -13.97
C ASP A 81 -12.37 7.53 -13.98
N LEU A 82 -12.68 6.24 -13.87
CA LEU A 82 -14.05 5.76 -13.77
C LEU A 82 -14.75 6.26 -12.52
N VAL A 83 -14.02 6.34 -11.41
CA VAL A 83 -14.55 6.86 -10.15
C VAL A 83 -14.88 8.35 -10.29
N LYS A 84 -14.00 9.13 -10.90
CA LYS A 84 -14.22 10.55 -11.17
C LYS A 84 -15.44 10.79 -12.06
N ALA A 85 -15.64 9.96 -13.05
CA ALA A 85 -16.77 10.06 -13.97
C ALA A 85 -18.13 9.84 -13.30
N ARG A 86 -18.15 9.15 -12.15
CA ARG A 86 -19.37 8.85 -11.40
C ARG A 86 -19.68 9.86 -10.31
N LEU A 87 -18.72 10.66 -9.96
CA LEU A 87 -18.87 11.68 -8.95
C LEU A 87 -19.36 13.00 -9.56
#